data_3d21cd6e553720eace5aea2c7f7b0b7b
#
_entry.id   3d21cd6e553720eace5aea2c7f7b0b7b
#
_cell.length_a   1.000
_cell.length_b   1.000
_cell.length_c   1.000
_cell.angle_alpha   90.00
_cell.angle_beta   90.00
_cell.angle_gamma   90.00
#
_symmetry.space_group_name_H-M   'P 1'
#
loop_
_entity.id
_entity.type
_entity.pdbx_description
1 polymer ?
#
loop_
_entity_poly.entity_id
_entity_poly.type
_entity_poly.pdbx_seq_one_letter_code
_entity_poly.pdbx_strand_id
1 'polypeptide(L)'
;MLRVCPHTTAAVLINENYDRGLQKDWDDFLNRLAPRDRDYHHEDGNCDSHLKAALIGNSKSLFIEHGRLVLGHWQGVFLCEFDGPRRREVRVKIVAD
;
A
#
# COMPACT_ATOMS: atom_id res chain seq x y z
N MET A 1 -11.24 -7.74 -11.09
CA MET A 1 -11.21 -7.68 -9.61
C MET A 1 -10.65 -6.35 -9.14
N LEU A 2 -11.25 -5.78 -8.11
CA LEU A 2 -10.83 -4.51 -7.52
C LEU A 2 -10.52 -4.73 -6.04
N ARG A 3 -9.38 -4.23 -5.59
CA ARG A 3 -9.02 -4.23 -4.16
C ARG A 3 -8.95 -2.80 -3.68
N VAL A 4 -9.62 -2.52 -2.58
CA VAL A 4 -9.66 -1.18 -1.98
C VAL A 4 -9.30 -1.26 -0.51
N CYS A 5 -8.38 -0.42 -0.09
CA CYS A 5 -8.06 -0.22 1.32
C CYS A 5 -8.80 1.04 1.79
N PRO A 6 -9.81 0.92 2.66
CA PRO A 6 -10.63 2.07 3.08
C PRO A 6 -9.99 2.92 4.19
N HIS A 7 -8.69 2.88 4.31
CA HIS A 7 -7.95 3.61 5.34
C HIS A 7 -7.13 4.74 4.73
N THR A 8 -6.89 5.79 5.51
CA THR A 8 -6.14 6.97 5.07
C THR A 8 -4.66 6.95 5.46
N THR A 9 -4.23 5.94 6.23
CA THR A 9 -2.84 5.77 6.66
C THR A 9 -2.27 4.41 6.27
N ALA A 10 -2.89 3.75 5.32
CA ALA A 10 -2.42 2.50 4.73
C ALA A 10 -2.72 2.51 3.24
N ALA A 11 -2.05 1.65 2.48
CA ALA A 11 -2.19 1.60 1.03
C ALA A 11 -2.04 0.18 0.52
N VAL A 12 -2.40 -0.02 -0.76
CA VAL A 12 -2.21 -1.30 -1.46
C VAL A 12 -1.21 -1.09 -2.58
N LEU A 13 -0.18 -1.92 -2.62
CA LEU A 13 0.92 -1.83 -3.58
C LEU A 13 1.08 -3.16 -4.30
N ILE A 14 1.36 -3.11 -5.60
CA ILE A 14 1.80 -4.26 -6.37
C ILE A 14 3.26 -4.00 -6.77
N ASN A 15 4.16 -4.85 -6.29
CA ASN A 15 5.59 -4.70 -6.57
C ASN A 15 6.29 -6.04 -6.39
N GLU A 16 7.60 -6.05 -6.56
CA GLU A 16 8.39 -7.25 -6.41
C GLU A 16 8.24 -7.83 -4.99
N ASN A 17 8.02 -9.13 -4.92
CA ASN A 17 7.84 -9.87 -3.67
C ASN A 17 8.88 -10.98 -3.52
N TYR A 18 10.10 -10.74 -3.93
CA TYR A 18 11.18 -11.72 -3.83
C TYR A 18 12.25 -11.27 -2.85
N ASP A 19 12.62 -10.02 -2.87
CA ASP A 19 13.75 -9.48 -2.11
C ASP A 19 13.27 -8.57 -0.97
N ARG A 20 13.52 -8.96 0.27
CA ARG A 20 13.21 -8.14 1.46
C ARG A 20 14.01 -6.85 1.51
N GLY A 21 15.20 -6.85 0.91
CA GLY A 21 16.01 -5.64 0.81
C GLY A 21 15.31 -4.54 0.05
N LEU A 22 14.57 -4.88 -1.00
CA LEU A 22 13.80 -3.90 -1.75
C LEU A 22 12.67 -3.30 -0.91
N GLN A 23 12.02 -4.11 -0.08
CA GLN A 23 10.97 -3.61 0.83
C GLN A 23 11.54 -2.61 1.84
N LYS A 24 12.71 -2.90 2.36
CA LYS A 24 13.42 -1.99 3.26
C LYS A 24 13.81 -0.69 2.55
N ASP A 25 14.26 -0.79 1.30
CA ASP A 25 14.60 0.37 0.49
C ASP A 25 13.37 1.24 0.22
N TRP A 26 12.20 0.63 0.01
CA TRP A 26 10.93 1.34 -0.09
C TRP A 26 10.61 2.14 1.17
N ASP A 27 10.76 1.52 2.34
CA ASP A 27 10.52 2.19 3.61
C ASP A 27 11.48 3.38 3.79
N ASP A 28 12.75 3.18 3.51
CA ASP A 28 13.76 4.24 3.61
C ASP A 28 13.46 5.39 2.64
N PHE A 29 13.08 5.07 1.41
CA PHE A 29 12.73 6.06 0.40
C PHE A 29 11.52 6.89 0.83
N LEU A 30 10.45 6.24 1.27
CA LEU A 30 9.23 6.92 1.70
C LEU A 30 9.47 7.76 2.95
N ASN A 31 10.30 7.30 3.88
CA ASN A 31 10.63 8.06 5.08
C ASN A 31 11.47 9.30 4.77
N ARG A 32 12.29 9.25 3.74
CA ARG A 32 13.02 10.44 3.28
C ARG A 32 12.11 11.43 2.56
N LEU A 33 11.17 10.91 1.79
CA LEU A 33 10.23 11.75 1.03
C LEU A 33 9.20 12.43 1.94
N ALA A 34 8.68 11.70 2.93
CA ALA A 34 7.71 12.21 3.88
C ALA A 34 8.12 11.78 5.30
N PRO A 35 9.08 12.48 5.92
CA PRO A 35 9.55 12.14 7.25
C PRO A 35 8.50 12.43 8.32
N ARG A 36 8.48 11.61 9.36
CA ARG A 36 7.50 11.71 10.44
C ARG A 36 7.68 12.97 11.31
N ASP A 37 8.91 13.35 11.52
CA ASP A 37 9.28 14.45 12.42
C ASP A 37 9.30 15.83 11.76
N ARG A 38 8.73 15.92 10.55
CA ARG A 38 8.61 17.18 9.86
C ARG A 38 7.45 18.01 10.41
N ASP A 39 7.55 19.32 10.26
CA ASP A 39 6.52 20.27 10.70
C ASP A 39 5.38 20.30 9.68
N TYR A 40 4.28 19.60 9.98
CA TYR A 40 3.09 19.52 9.14
C TYR A 40 1.93 20.28 9.79
N HIS A 41 0.95 20.65 8.97
CA HIS A 41 -0.27 21.30 9.46
C HIS A 41 -1.26 20.34 10.12
N HIS A 42 -1.18 19.04 9.79
CA HIS A 42 -2.04 18.03 10.38
C HIS A 42 -1.69 17.82 11.88
N GLU A 43 -2.70 17.81 12.74
CA GLU A 43 -2.51 17.88 14.20
C GLU A 43 -2.20 16.54 14.86
N ASP A 44 -2.55 15.40 14.23
CA ASP A 44 -2.48 14.10 14.87
C ASP A 44 -1.07 13.49 14.94
N GLY A 45 -0.08 14.15 14.38
CA GLY A 45 1.31 13.68 14.36
C GLY A 45 1.58 12.53 13.40
N ASN A 46 0.64 12.19 12.53
CA ASN A 46 0.76 11.11 11.54
C ASN A 46 0.56 11.59 10.10
N CYS A 47 0.83 12.86 9.82
CA CYS A 47 0.66 13.42 8.48
C CYS A 47 1.49 12.70 7.43
N ASP A 48 2.69 12.25 7.78
CA ASP A 48 3.54 11.47 6.90
C ASP A 48 2.84 10.21 6.40
N SER A 49 2.08 9.54 7.29
CA SER A 49 1.34 8.33 6.95
C SER A 49 0.24 8.59 5.94
N HIS A 50 -0.47 9.70 6.07
CA HIS A 50 -1.49 10.13 5.10
C HIS A 50 -0.88 10.44 3.74
N LEU A 51 0.25 11.12 3.72
CA LEU A 51 0.96 11.46 2.48
C LEU A 51 1.47 10.20 1.77
N LYS A 52 2.06 9.28 2.51
CA LYS A 52 2.54 8.00 1.96
C LYS A 52 1.38 7.18 1.38
N ALA A 53 0.27 7.10 2.12
CA ALA A 53 -0.91 6.36 1.66
C ALA A 53 -1.47 6.97 0.37
N ALA A 54 -1.58 8.30 0.29
CA ALA A 54 -2.06 8.99 -0.89
C ALA A 54 -1.14 8.78 -2.09
N LEU A 55 0.17 8.75 -1.87
CA LEU A 55 1.15 8.57 -2.92
C LEU A 55 1.11 7.17 -3.53
N ILE A 56 1.02 6.15 -2.70
CA ILE A 56 0.98 4.73 -3.15
C ILE A 56 -0.40 4.37 -3.70
N GLY A 57 -1.45 4.89 -3.10
CA GLY A 57 -2.82 4.65 -3.54
C GLY A 57 -3.53 3.57 -2.73
N ASN A 58 -4.84 3.61 -2.77
CA ASN A 58 -5.69 2.75 -1.94
C ASN A 58 -6.41 1.66 -2.71
N SER A 59 -6.22 1.56 -4.03
CA SER A 59 -6.91 0.55 -4.83
C SER A 59 -6.03 0.06 -5.97
N LYS A 60 -6.22 -1.20 -6.35
CA LYS A 60 -5.58 -1.83 -7.49
C LYS A 60 -6.58 -2.74 -8.19
N SER A 61 -6.53 -2.75 -9.51
CA SER A 61 -7.34 -3.65 -10.34
C SER A 61 -6.44 -4.74 -10.90
N LEU A 62 -6.92 -5.98 -10.83
CA LEU A 62 -6.17 -7.15 -11.28
C LEU A 62 -7.09 -8.04 -12.09
N PHE A 63 -6.51 -8.75 -13.06
CA PHE A 63 -7.22 -9.82 -13.76
C PHE A 63 -7.16 -11.11 -12.98
N ILE A 64 -8.16 -11.95 -13.17
CA ILE A 64 -8.20 -13.31 -12.66
C ILE A 64 -8.35 -14.26 -13.85
N GLU A 65 -7.45 -15.22 -13.93
CA GLU A 65 -7.51 -16.29 -14.94
C GLU A 65 -7.27 -17.62 -14.27
N HIS A 66 -8.08 -18.63 -14.63
CA HIS A 66 -7.96 -19.99 -14.08
C HIS A 66 -7.97 -20.01 -12.53
N GLY A 67 -8.78 -19.15 -11.92
CA GLY A 67 -8.91 -19.08 -10.46
C GLY A 67 -7.73 -18.40 -9.74
N ARG A 68 -6.85 -17.73 -10.45
CA ARG A 68 -5.66 -17.09 -9.90
C ARG A 68 -5.55 -15.64 -10.33
N LEU A 69 -4.92 -14.81 -9.50
CA LEU A 69 -4.55 -13.46 -9.86
C LEU A 69 -3.48 -13.50 -10.96
N VAL A 70 -3.69 -12.67 -11.98
CA VAL A 70 -2.69 -12.52 -13.05
C VAL A 70 -1.66 -11.51 -12.57
N LEU A 71 -0.50 -12.02 -12.14
CA LEU A 71 0.62 -11.22 -11.67
C LEU A 71 1.86 -11.60 -12.47
N GLY A 72 2.77 -10.66 -12.63
CA GLY A 72 4.10 -10.96 -13.15
C GLY A 72 4.84 -11.90 -12.22
N HIS A 73 5.87 -12.57 -12.74
CA HIS A 73 6.61 -13.60 -12.01
C HIS A 73 7.11 -13.15 -10.62
N TRP A 74 7.55 -11.90 -10.52
CA TRP A 74 8.10 -11.35 -9.29
C TRP A 74 7.11 -10.50 -8.48
N GLN A 75 5.90 -10.28 -9.00
CA GLN A 75 4.94 -9.40 -8.37
C GLN A 75 4.21 -10.05 -7.21
N GLY A 76 3.91 -9.26 -6.21
CA GLY A 76 3.01 -9.60 -5.12
C GLY A 76 2.15 -8.40 -4.76
N VAL A 77 1.10 -8.64 -4.00
CA VAL A 77 0.21 -7.60 -3.50
C VAL A 77 0.56 -7.34 -2.05
N PHE A 78 0.82 -6.09 -1.71
CA PHE A 78 1.22 -5.67 -0.38
C PHE A 78 0.18 -4.75 0.24
N LEU A 79 -0.11 -4.97 1.52
CA LEU A 79 -0.74 -3.96 2.35
C LEU A 79 0.37 -3.16 3.02
N CYS A 80 0.42 -1.87 2.74
CA CYS A 80 1.43 -0.98 3.31
C CYS A 80 0.85 -0.30 4.54
N GLU A 81 1.45 -0.55 5.69
CA GLU A 81 1.05 0.02 6.96
C GLU A 81 1.97 1.19 7.31
N PHE A 82 1.41 2.39 7.44
CA PHE A 82 2.20 3.59 7.69
C PHE A 82 2.00 4.18 9.09
N ASP A 83 0.99 3.72 9.81
CA ASP A 83 0.67 4.23 11.15
C ASP A 83 0.14 3.11 12.04
N GLY A 84 0.89 2.04 12.13
CA GLY A 84 0.51 0.86 12.89
C GLY A 84 1.23 0.73 14.22
N PRO A 85 0.90 -0.37 14.92
CA PRO A 85 -0.05 -1.38 14.48
C PRO A 85 -1.52 -0.95 14.67
N ARG A 86 -2.36 -1.31 13.70
CA ARG A 86 -3.82 -1.04 13.73
C ARG A 86 -4.56 -2.18 13.06
N ARG A 87 -5.84 -2.32 13.39
CA ARG A 87 -6.72 -3.21 12.64
C ARG A 87 -6.97 -2.58 11.27
N ARG A 88 -6.71 -3.35 10.22
CA ARG A 88 -6.90 -2.93 8.83
C ARG A 88 -7.87 -3.84 8.11
N GLU A 89 -8.43 -3.32 7.03
CA GLU A 89 -9.40 -4.01 6.19
C GLU A 89 -9.00 -3.79 4.74
N VAL A 90 -9.09 -4.84 3.93
CA VAL A 90 -8.96 -4.74 2.48
C VAL A 90 -10.21 -5.32 1.87
N ARG A 91 -10.93 -4.53 1.10
CA ARG A 91 -12.15 -4.96 0.43
C ARG A 91 -11.83 -5.42 -0.99
N VAL A 92 -12.41 -6.54 -1.37
CA VAL A 92 -12.20 -7.16 -2.67
C VAL A 92 -13.55 -7.34 -3.35
N LYS A 93 -13.64 -6.90 -4.59
CA LYS A 93 -14.82 -7.12 -5.42
C LYS A 93 -14.39 -7.84 -6.70
N ILE A 94 -15.11 -8.88 -7.06
CA ILE A 94 -14.85 -9.64 -8.28
C ILE A 94 -15.95 -9.28 -9.26
N VAL A 95 -15.55 -8.88 -10.46
CA VAL A 95 -16.47 -8.53 -11.54
C VAL A 95 -16.22 -9.47 -12.70
N ALA A 96 -17.27 -10.09 -13.20
CA ALA A 96 -17.20 -10.94 -14.39
C ALA A 96 -17.15 -10.08 -15.66
N ASP A 97 -16.41 -10.54 -16.64
CA ASP A 97 -16.31 -9.89 -17.97
C ASP A 97 -17.56 -10.13 -18.81
#